data_92449c35f44e7a9da860ad0006754fe9
#
_entry.id   92449c35f44e7a9da860ad0006754fe9
#
_cell.length_a   1.000
_cell.length_b   1.000
_cell.length_c   1.000
_cell.angle_alpha   90.00
_cell.angle_beta   90.00
_cell.angle_gamma   90.00
#
_symmetry.space_group_name_H-M   'P 1'
#
loop_
_entity.id
_entity.type
_entity.pdbx_description
1 polymer ?
#
loop_
_entity_poly.entity_id
_entity_poly.type
_entity_poly.pdbx_seq_one_letter_code
_entity_poly.pdbx_strand_id
1 'polypeptide(L)'
;MIDILVNMLSPIFVPMGVSIADLTSYLTMCKNYVYAILALIIALVVIQVGTHFWVKKGTRHIVRWSSALAFVLAVVLVANLVCFGPLYNNISGALNATSVNLNEDTEQQSKDTIKQVGEEGLVLVKNDGLLPLSEDVTSLNVFGWDSTNPLFGGVGSGSSDGSSAVGIIQSLQDAGYQTNEELTKMYTDYRSDRPGISMSAQDWTLPEPTIDYYTDEIMSDAENFSNTAVITIGRSGGEGADLPKDMNAVINGTYDIAKEVAVNAKGKENLNYQYLKGTYTNNGDYDDFDEGEHYLQLSNTEEAMIDLVCSTFENVIVVINSNNTMELDWVDDYDSIGAVILAPGTGETGMSALGEIINGTVNPSGKTADTFVKDLTQTPTYNNFGNFSYENVKDLKKTIAKKDGAYQGNMSFVNYVEGIYVGYKFYETASEEGLIQYDDYVKYPFGYGLSYTTFSQEMKDFEMGEDAVTFNVEVTNTGDVAGKDVVEVYYNPPYTNGGIEKASVNLIQYEKTETLEPGDSQDRKSVV
;
A
#
# COMPACT_ATOMS: atom_id res chain seq x y z
N MET A 1 24.17 15.10 11.45
CA MET A 1 23.65 16.45 11.90
C MET A 1 22.15 16.51 11.76
N ILE A 2 21.57 16.12 10.63
CA ILE A 2 20.10 16.01 10.48
C ILE A 2 19.56 15.09 11.57
N ASP A 3 20.10 13.89 11.73
CA ASP A 3 19.70 12.92 12.76
C ASP A 3 19.70 13.50 14.18
N ILE A 4 20.72 14.32 14.51
CA ILE A 4 20.77 15.01 15.81
C ILE A 4 19.60 15.99 15.96
N LEU A 5 19.28 16.71 14.89
CA LEU A 5 18.16 17.65 14.89
C LEU A 5 16.81 16.90 14.93
N VAL A 6 16.69 15.80 14.23
CA VAL A 6 15.52 14.91 14.31
C VAL A 6 15.32 14.44 15.74
N ASN A 7 16.33 13.88 16.38
CA ASN A 7 16.25 13.42 17.76
C ASN A 7 15.93 14.55 18.77
N MET A 8 16.35 15.77 18.49
CA MET A 8 16.03 16.94 19.34
C MET A 8 14.61 17.46 19.15
N LEU A 9 14.07 17.35 17.94
CA LEU A 9 12.80 17.95 17.56
C LEU A 9 11.64 16.93 17.58
N SER A 10 11.91 15.63 17.42
CA SER A 10 10.89 14.59 17.45
C SER A 10 10.02 14.61 18.73
N PRO A 11 10.55 14.85 19.96
CA PRO A 11 9.70 14.92 21.13
C PRO A 11 8.67 16.06 21.11
N ILE A 12 8.86 17.04 20.22
CA ILE A 12 7.96 18.18 20.06
C ILE A 12 6.97 17.93 18.92
N PHE A 13 7.46 17.45 17.78
CA PHE A 13 6.67 17.37 16.53
C PHE A 13 5.90 16.06 16.37
N VAL A 14 6.42 14.93 16.88
CA VAL A 14 5.71 13.66 16.81
C VAL A 14 4.36 13.69 17.55
N PRO A 15 4.27 14.26 18.78
CA PRO A 15 2.97 14.43 19.44
C PRO A 15 2.02 15.40 18.73
N MET A 16 2.52 16.17 17.75
CA MET A 16 1.71 17.06 16.90
C MET A 16 1.30 16.41 15.58
N GLY A 17 1.53 15.09 15.41
CA GLY A 17 1.16 14.34 14.22
C GLY A 17 2.19 14.36 13.08
N VAL A 18 3.41 14.87 13.31
CA VAL A 18 4.48 14.84 12.30
C VAL A 18 5.31 13.57 12.48
N SER A 19 5.33 12.70 11.48
CA SER A 19 6.15 11.48 11.54
C SER A 19 7.65 11.81 11.58
N ILE A 20 8.47 10.88 12.11
CA ILE A 20 9.93 11.03 12.12
C ILE A 20 10.46 11.12 10.68
N ALA A 21 9.86 10.39 9.75
CA ALA A 21 10.21 10.43 8.33
C ALA A 21 9.96 11.81 7.71
N ASP A 22 8.79 12.40 7.96
CA ASP A 22 8.46 13.74 7.48
C ASP A 22 9.36 14.81 8.11
N LEU A 23 9.62 14.71 9.41
CA LEU A 23 10.53 15.61 10.10
C LEU A 23 11.94 15.54 9.49
N THR A 24 12.42 14.34 9.18
CA THR A 24 13.70 14.12 8.52
C THR A 24 13.71 14.73 7.12
N SER A 25 12.64 14.55 6.37
CA SER A 25 12.45 15.11 5.04
C SER A 25 12.46 16.64 5.07
N TYR A 26 11.68 17.27 5.95
CA TYR A 26 11.62 18.73 6.07
C TYR A 26 12.97 19.34 6.47
N LEU A 27 13.68 18.72 7.42
CA LEU A 27 15.01 19.15 7.81
C LEU A 27 16.04 18.98 6.69
N THR A 28 15.91 17.94 5.91
CA THR A 28 16.75 17.68 4.74
C THR A 28 16.47 18.70 3.64
N MET A 29 15.23 18.98 3.35
CA MET A 29 14.79 20.02 2.40
C MET A 29 15.29 21.41 2.81
N CYS A 30 15.30 21.70 4.11
CA CYS A 30 15.77 22.96 4.69
C CYS A 30 17.28 22.98 5.02
N LYS A 31 18.04 21.95 4.72
CA LYS A 31 19.44 21.72 5.13
C LYS A 31 20.37 22.93 4.89
N ASN A 32 20.25 23.59 3.73
CA ASN A 32 21.09 24.76 3.43
C ASN A 32 20.75 25.95 4.33
N TYR A 33 19.50 26.11 4.71
CA TYR A 33 19.06 27.16 5.64
C TYR A 33 19.49 26.85 7.07
N VAL A 34 19.47 25.57 7.47
CA VAL A 34 20.03 25.11 8.75
C VAL A 34 21.53 25.43 8.84
N TYR A 35 22.28 25.16 7.76
CA TYR A 35 23.71 25.56 7.72
C TYR A 35 23.90 27.07 7.79
N ALA A 36 23.04 27.85 7.13
CA ALA A 36 23.10 29.30 7.21
C ALA A 36 22.88 29.81 8.65
N ILE A 37 21.88 29.24 9.36
CA ILE A 37 21.63 29.59 10.78
C ILE A 37 22.81 29.21 11.64
N LEU A 38 23.40 28.02 11.48
CA LEU A 38 24.61 27.61 12.23
C LEU A 38 25.80 28.54 11.98
N ALA A 39 26.01 28.93 10.71
CA ALA A 39 27.05 29.90 10.38
C ALA A 39 26.83 31.28 11.05
N LEU A 40 25.58 31.74 11.10
CA LEU A 40 25.19 32.97 11.80
C LEU A 40 25.42 32.88 13.30
N ILE A 41 25.12 31.72 13.92
CA ILE A 41 25.42 31.48 15.34
C ILE A 41 26.91 31.54 15.60
N ILE A 42 27.73 30.85 14.79
CA ILE A 42 29.18 30.86 14.90
C ILE A 42 29.70 32.29 14.75
N ALA A 43 29.24 33.02 13.73
CA ALA A 43 29.66 34.41 13.52
C ALA A 43 29.29 35.30 14.72
N LEU A 44 28.09 35.16 15.28
CA LEU A 44 27.70 35.90 16.48
C LEU A 44 28.62 35.60 17.65
N VAL A 45 28.91 34.32 17.92
CA VAL A 45 29.80 33.91 19.01
C VAL A 45 31.21 34.51 18.82
N VAL A 46 31.75 34.42 17.60
CA VAL A 46 33.06 35.00 17.28
C VAL A 46 33.07 36.50 17.51
N ILE A 47 32.02 37.22 17.08
CA ILE A 47 31.92 38.68 17.31
C ILE A 47 31.79 38.97 18.80
N GLN A 48 30.92 38.25 19.53
CA GLN A 48 30.72 38.48 20.98
C GLN A 48 31.97 38.25 21.79
N VAL A 49 32.73 37.21 21.48
CA VAL A 49 34.02 36.89 22.11
C VAL A 49 35.09 37.89 21.64
N GLY A 50 35.20 38.11 20.33
CA GLY A 50 36.20 39.01 19.74
C GLY A 50 36.08 40.46 20.22
N THR A 51 34.86 40.93 20.50
CA THR A 51 34.66 42.28 21.06
C THR A 51 35.39 42.47 22.39
N HIS A 52 35.63 41.40 23.15
CA HIS A 52 36.40 41.50 24.39
C HIS A 52 37.83 41.91 24.15
N PHE A 53 38.45 41.45 23.07
CA PHE A 53 39.86 41.62 22.75
C PHE A 53 40.13 42.83 21.85
N TRP A 54 39.27 43.09 20.86
CA TRP A 54 39.56 44.03 19.77
C TRP A 54 38.80 45.36 19.83
N VAL A 55 37.77 45.46 20.73
CA VAL A 55 36.92 46.66 20.80
C VAL A 55 37.19 47.45 22.08
N LYS A 56 37.29 48.79 21.97
CA LYS A 56 37.48 49.68 23.14
C LYS A 56 36.35 49.50 24.15
N LYS A 57 36.68 49.52 25.46
CA LYS A 57 35.76 49.21 26.57
C LYS A 57 34.44 50.01 26.50
N GLY A 58 34.51 51.29 26.10
CA GLY A 58 33.32 52.17 26.03
C GLY A 58 32.34 51.86 24.90
N THR A 59 32.75 51.15 23.84
CA THR A 59 31.91 50.85 22.67
C THR A 59 31.53 49.35 22.55
N ARG A 60 32.03 48.51 23.45
CA ARG A 60 31.79 47.06 23.44
C ARG A 60 30.32 46.70 23.48
N HIS A 61 29.53 47.38 24.30
CA HIS A 61 28.10 47.14 24.44
C HIS A 61 27.35 47.46 23.13
N ILE A 62 27.73 48.54 22.43
CA ILE A 62 27.13 48.91 21.17
C ILE A 62 27.35 47.80 20.13
N VAL A 63 28.60 47.34 19.95
CA VAL A 63 28.91 46.28 18.99
C VAL A 63 28.19 44.95 19.32
N ARG A 64 28.14 44.62 20.60
CA ARG A 64 27.43 43.40 21.06
C ARG A 64 25.95 43.45 20.78
N TRP A 65 25.27 44.53 21.12
CA TRP A 65 23.85 44.68 20.88
C TRP A 65 23.53 44.81 19.40
N SER A 66 24.34 45.55 18.63
CA SER A 66 24.15 45.66 17.17
C SER A 66 24.35 44.31 16.46
N SER A 67 25.36 43.52 16.87
CA SER A 67 25.55 42.19 16.28
C SER A 67 24.46 41.20 16.69
N ALA A 68 23.92 41.28 17.91
CA ALA A 68 22.81 40.48 18.34
C ALA A 68 21.53 40.84 17.57
N LEU A 69 21.26 42.14 17.37
CA LEU A 69 20.13 42.60 16.55
C LEU A 69 20.28 42.16 15.11
N ALA A 70 21.45 42.31 14.50
CA ALA A 70 21.75 41.86 13.14
C ALA A 70 21.55 40.34 12.98
N PHE A 71 21.96 39.56 13.98
CA PHE A 71 21.71 38.12 14.03
C PHE A 71 20.21 37.79 14.02
N VAL A 72 19.41 38.42 14.88
CA VAL A 72 17.96 38.22 14.95
C VAL A 72 17.31 38.55 13.59
N LEU A 73 17.67 39.69 13.01
CA LEU A 73 17.15 40.07 11.67
C LEU A 73 17.55 39.06 10.58
N ALA A 74 18.77 38.55 10.62
CA ALA A 74 19.23 37.54 9.67
C ALA A 74 18.49 36.20 9.87
N VAL A 75 18.26 35.77 11.11
CA VAL A 75 17.46 34.55 11.40
C VAL A 75 16.02 34.72 10.93
N VAL A 76 15.40 35.86 11.18
CA VAL A 76 14.05 36.17 10.69
C VAL A 76 14.02 36.14 9.15
N LEU A 77 15.03 36.68 8.49
CA LEU A 77 15.13 36.62 7.02
C LEU A 77 15.24 35.15 6.54
N VAL A 78 16.09 34.34 7.17
CA VAL A 78 16.22 32.92 6.81
C VAL A 78 14.92 32.17 7.05
N ALA A 79 14.25 32.39 8.18
CA ALA A 79 12.94 31.79 8.45
C ALA A 79 11.90 32.19 7.40
N ASN A 80 11.89 33.47 7.01
CA ASN A 80 11.01 33.96 5.95
C ASN A 80 11.29 33.25 4.61
N LEU A 81 12.57 33.10 4.24
CA LEU A 81 12.97 32.38 3.02
C LEU A 81 12.59 30.90 3.05
N VAL A 82 12.59 30.26 4.22
CA VAL A 82 12.12 28.87 4.39
C VAL A 82 10.60 28.81 4.24
N CYS A 83 9.87 29.68 4.94
CA CYS A 83 8.41 29.68 4.94
C CYS A 83 7.79 30.01 3.58
N PHE A 84 8.38 30.98 2.84
CA PHE A 84 7.94 31.34 1.49
C PHE A 84 8.73 30.66 0.36
N GLY A 85 9.56 29.70 0.70
CA GLY A 85 10.33 28.86 -0.21
C GLY A 85 9.94 27.39 -0.07
N PRO A 86 10.83 26.53 0.47
CA PRO A 86 10.62 25.08 0.46
C PRO A 86 9.40 24.61 1.26
N LEU A 87 8.97 25.34 2.28
CA LEU A 87 7.82 24.96 3.11
C LEU A 87 6.53 25.73 2.78
N TYR A 88 6.52 26.54 1.72
CA TYR A 88 5.37 27.40 1.41
C TYR A 88 4.06 26.61 1.23
N ASN A 89 4.11 25.53 0.46
CA ASN A 89 2.92 24.73 0.17
C ASN A 89 2.39 24.04 1.44
N ASN A 90 3.27 23.48 2.25
CA ASN A 90 2.90 22.81 3.49
C ASN A 90 2.27 23.81 4.50
N ILE A 91 2.90 24.97 4.66
CA ILE A 91 2.39 26.02 5.56
C ILE A 91 1.08 26.62 5.02
N SER A 92 1.02 26.89 3.71
CA SER A 92 -0.19 27.42 3.08
C SER A 92 -1.35 26.41 3.18
N GLY A 93 -1.08 25.12 2.94
CA GLY A 93 -2.06 24.05 3.13
C GLY A 93 -2.58 23.99 4.55
N ALA A 94 -1.68 23.99 5.54
CA ALA A 94 -2.06 23.97 6.96
C ALA A 94 -2.85 25.21 7.41
N LEU A 95 -2.44 26.40 6.93
CA LEU A 95 -3.15 27.66 7.28
C LEU A 95 -4.52 27.82 6.60
N ASN A 96 -4.67 27.22 5.43
CA ASN A 96 -5.92 27.25 4.67
C ASN A 96 -6.78 26.00 4.89
N ALA A 97 -6.30 25.04 5.68
CA ALA A 97 -7.09 23.90 6.09
C ALA A 97 -8.30 24.41 6.91
N THR A 98 -9.48 24.29 6.34
CA THR A 98 -10.72 24.50 7.07
C THR A 98 -11.01 23.22 7.83
N SER A 99 -11.03 23.27 9.15
CA SER A 99 -11.58 22.16 9.93
C SER A 99 -13.08 22.10 9.63
N VAL A 100 -13.48 21.10 8.87
CA VAL A 100 -14.90 20.77 8.72
C VAL A 100 -15.22 19.84 9.89
N ASN A 101 -15.98 20.34 10.85
CA ASN A 101 -16.57 19.47 11.86
C ASN A 101 -17.81 18.83 11.24
N LEU A 102 -17.71 17.54 10.94
CA LEU A 102 -18.89 16.74 10.62
C LEU A 102 -19.77 16.65 11.87
N ASN A 103 -21.08 16.65 11.70
CA ASN A 103 -21.97 16.30 12.80
C ASN A 103 -21.88 14.78 13.06
N GLU A 104 -22.22 14.35 14.27
CA GLU A 104 -22.13 12.95 14.69
C GLU A 104 -22.90 12.00 13.77
N ASP A 105 -24.09 12.41 13.28
CA ASP A 105 -24.90 11.59 12.37
C ASP A 105 -24.19 11.37 11.01
N THR A 106 -23.57 12.42 10.47
CA THR A 106 -22.84 12.32 9.18
C THR A 106 -21.57 11.49 9.34
N GLU A 107 -20.87 11.63 10.45
CA GLU A 107 -19.70 10.82 10.76
C GLU A 107 -20.08 9.34 10.87
N GLN A 108 -21.15 9.03 11.60
CA GLN A 108 -21.64 7.65 11.73
C GLN A 108 -22.07 7.07 10.38
N GLN A 109 -22.81 7.82 9.57
CA GLN A 109 -23.19 7.39 8.21
C GLN A 109 -21.96 7.10 7.33
N SER A 110 -20.88 7.89 7.46
CA SER A 110 -19.64 7.64 6.74
C SER A 110 -19.00 6.32 7.19
N LYS A 111 -18.93 6.07 8.49
CA LYS A 111 -18.39 4.82 9.05
C LYS A 111 -19.20 3.60 8.63
N ASP A 112 -20.53 3.71 8.65
CA ASP A 112 -21.43 2.64 8.22
C ASP A 112 -21.25 2.35 6.71
N THR A 113 -21.07 3.39 5.89
CA THR A 113 -20.81 3.23 4.46
C THR A 113 -19.46 2.57 4.20
N ILE A 114 -18.39 2.97 4.92
CA ILE A 114 -17.06 2.35 4.79
C ILE A 114 -17.13 0.88 5.21
N LYS A 115 -17.85 0.57 6.30
CA LYS A 115 -18.07 -0.82 6.73
C LYS A 115 -18.78 -1.61 5.63
N GLN A 116 -19.88 -1.10 5.06
CA GLN A 116 -20.59 -1.75 3.96
C GLN A 116 -19.69 -1.98 2.75
N VAL A 117 -18.83 -1.01 2.41
CA VAL A 117 -17.83 -1.20 1.33
C VAL A 117 -16.89 -2.37 1.65
N GLY A 118 -16.50 -2.55 2.91
CA GLY A 118 -15.73 -3.70 3.35
C GLY A 118 -16.50 -5.02 3.21
N GLU A 119 -17.75 -5.07 3.69
CA GLU A 119 -18.63 -6.24 3.60
C GLU A 119 -18.85 -6.71 2.15
N GLU A 120 -18.90 -5.76 1.21
CA GLU A 120 -19.12 -6.04 -0.20
C GLU A 120 -17.84 -6.15 -1.04
N GLY A 121 -16.70 -5.73 -0.50
CA GLY A 121 -15.45 -5.58 -1.22
C GLY A 121 -14.34 -6.53 -0.83
N LEU A 122 -14.35 -7.11 0.39
CA LEU A 122 -13.41 -8.17 0.74
C LEU A 122 -13.69 -9.40 -0.13
N VAL A 123 -12.63 -10.04 -0.62
CA VAL A 123 -12.78 -11.12 -1.61
C VAL A 123 -12.32 -12.44 -1.01
N LEU A 124 -13.21 -13.41 -0.94
CA LEU A 124 -12.88 -14.80 -0.62
C LEU A 124 -12.39 -15.49 -1.90
N VAL A 125 -11.10 -15.83 -1.98
CA VAL A 125 -10.50 -16.43 -3.19
C VAL A 125 -10.21 -17.92 -3.07
N LYS A 126 -10.17 -18.47 -1.85
CA LYS A 126 -10.09 -19.90 -1.58
C LYS A 126 -10.99 -20.24 -0.40
N ASN A 127 -11.76 -21.33 -0.49
CA ASN A 127 -12.51 -21.88 0.63
C ASN A 127 -12.78 -23.37 0.39
N ASP A 128 -12.06 -24.21 1.09
CA ASP A 128 -12.20 -25.66 1.01
C ASP A 128 -13.26 -26.20 2.00
N GLY A 129 -14.22 -25.33 2.37
CA GLY A 129 -15.31 -25.63 3.31
C GLY A 129 -14.95 -25.28 4.76
N LEU A 130 -13.85 -24.55 5.00
CA LEU A 130 -13.47 -24.07 6.32
C LEU A 130 -14.35 -22.91 6.79
N LEU A 131 -14.67 -21.98 5.89
CA LEU A 131 -15.51 -20.82 6.19
C LEU A 131 -16.96 -21.01 5.69
N PRO A 132 -17.96 -20.46 6.43
CA PRO A 132 -17.80 -19.79 7.72
C PRO A 132 -17.40 -20.78 8.83
N LEU A 133 -16.65 -20.28 9.83
CA LEU A 133 -16.27 -21.12 10.96
C LEU A 133 -17.50 -21.59 11.74
N SER A 134 -17.44 -22.83 12.23
CA SER A 134 -18.47 -23.39 13.11
C SER A 134 -18.63 -22.55 14.38
N GLU A 135 -19.85 -22.45 14.91
CA GLU A 135 -20.16 -21.76 16.18
C GLU A 135 -19.36 -22.32 17.39
N ASP A 136 -18.83 -23.53 17.28
CA ASP A 136 -17.98 -24.14 18.31
C ASP A 136 -16.58 -23.53 18.37
N VAL A 137 -16.12 -22.88 17.29
CA VAL A 137 -14.83 -22.17 17.24
C VAL A 137 -15.01 -20.79 17.85
N THR A 138 -14.51 -20.61 19.05
CA THR A 138 -14.64 -19.35 19.81
C THR A 138 -13.31 -18.61 20.01
N SER A 139 -12.19 -19.19 19.60
CA SER A 139 -10.85 -18.64 19.78
C SER A 139 -9.99 -18.84 18.54
N LEU A 140 -9.13 -17.87 18.25
CA LEU A 140 -8.27 -17.83 17.08
C LEU A 140 -6.85 -17.43 17.47
N ASN A 141 -5.85 -18.17 16.98
CA ASN A 141 -4.48 -17.72 16.98
C ASN A 141 -4.25 -16.81 15.76
N VAL A 142 -3.70 -15.63 15.95
CA VAL A 142 -3.45 -14.69 14.83
C VAL A 142 -1.95 -14.49 14.67
N PHE A 143 -1.42 -14.97 13.56
CA PHE A 143 -0.02 -14.91 13.19
C PHE A 143 0.22 -13.85 12.10
N GLY A 144 1.47 -13.43 11.98
CA GLY A 144 1.91 -12.40 11.07
C GLY A 144 1.91 -11.02 11.72
N TRP A 145 3.02 -10.31 11.59
CA TRP A 145 3.20 -8.98 12.19
C TRP A 145 2.14 -7.97 11.72
N ASP A 146 1.63 -8.11 10.49
CA ASP A 146 0.57 -7.28 9.93
C ASP A 146 -0.72 -7.31 10.77
N SER A 147 -0.96 -8.37 11.54
CA SER A 147 -2.12 -8.49 12.44
C SER A 147 -2.24 -7.34 13.44
N THR A 148 -1.11 -6.84 13.92
CA THR A 148 -1.02 -5.74 14.91
C THR A 148 -0.81 -4.38 14.27
N ASN A 149 -0.43 -4.33 12.99
CA ASN A 149 -0.15 -3.12 12.23
C ASN A 149 -0.72 -3.18 10.81
N PRO A 150 -2.04 -3.39 10.63
CA PRO A 150 -2.62 -3.54 9.29
C PRO A 150 -2.57 -2.26 8.47
N LEU A 151 -2.72 -2.43 7.17
CA LEU A 151 -2.82 -1.34 6.20
C LEU A 151 -4.28 -0.93 6.04
N PHE A 152 -4.58 0.32 6.34
CA PHE A 152 -5.92 0.89 6.18
C PHE A 152 -6.09 1.64 4.86
N GLY A 153 -5.01 1.95 4.18
CA GLY A 153 -4.98 2.64 2.89
C GLY A 153 -3.62 2.54 2.24
N GLY A 154 -3.44 3.25 1.13
CA GLY A 154 -2.17 3.35 0.44
C GLY A 154 -1.27 4.45 1.02
N VAL A 155 -0.28 4.85 0.21
CA VAL A 155 0.67 5.94 0.51
C VAL A 155 0.22 7.22 -0.22
N GLY A 156 0.66 8.38 0.26
CA GLY A 156 0.36 9.66 -0.37
C GLY A 156 -1.09 10.08 -0.21
N SER A 157 -1.74 10.50 -1.28
CA SER A 157 -3.15 10.94 -1.27
C SER A 157 -4.14 9.82 -0.94
N GLY A 158 -3.74 8.57 -1.12
CA GLY A 158 -4.54 7.39 -0.77
C GLY A 158 -4.34 6.91 0.67
N SER A 159 -3.56 7.64 1.49
CA SER A 159 -3.33 7.24 2.89
C SER A 159 -4.58 7.43 3.74
N SER A 160 -4.75 6.53 4.70
CA SER A 160 -5.80 6.61 5.72
C SER A 160 -5.19 6.82 7.10
N ASP A 161 -5.91 7.55 7.97
CA ASP A 161 -5.53 7.67 9.38
C ASP A 161 -5.94 6.40 10.11
N GLY A 162 -4.96 5.61 10.53
CA GLY A 162 -5.18 4.35 11.25
C GLY A 162 -5.45 4.54 12.75
N SER A 163 -5.40 5.77 13.28
CA SER A 163 -5.46 5.99 14.74
C SER A 163 -6.82 5.66 15.38
N SER A 164 -7.90 5.68 14.59
CA SER A 164 -9.26 5.30 14.99
C SER A 164 -9.81 4.13 14.19
N ALA A 165 -8.98 3.52 13.34
CA ALA A 165 -9.43 2.46 12.45
C ALA A 165 -9.58 1.11 13.18
N VAL A 166 -10.53 0.33 12.73
CA VAL A 166 -10.71 -1.06 13.17
C VAL A 166 -9.62 -1.93 12.55
N GLY A 167 -8.75 -2.51 13.37
CA GLY A 167 -7.71 -3.43 12.95
C GLY A 167 -8.18 -4.88 12.85
N ILE A 168 -7.30 -5.76 12.40
CA ILE A 168 -7.61 -7.19 12.21
C ILE A 168 -8.01 -7.84 13.54
N ILE A 169 -7.20 -7.69 14.59
CA ILE A 169 -7.49 -8.25 15.92
C ILE A 169 -8.84 -7.74 16.45
N GLN A 170 -9.10 -6.44 16.35
CA GLN A 170 -10.35 -5.85 16.81
C GLN A 170 -11.56 -6.38 16.01
N SER A 171 -11.43 -6.53 14.69
CA SER A 171 -12.48 -7.11 13.84
C SER A 171 -12.88 -8.52 14.27
N LEU A 172 -11.89 -9.37 14.57
CA LEU A 172 -12.14 -10.73 15.06
C LEU A 172 -12.81 -10.74 16.44
N GLN A 173 -12.38 -9.86 17.34
CA GLN A 173 -12.96 -9.73 18.67
C GLN A 173 -14.40 -9.19 18.62
N ASP A 174 -14.67 -8.21 17.77
CA ASP A 174 -16.02 -7.67 17.57
C ASP A 174 -16.97 -8.71 16.95
N ALA A 175 -16.44 -9.65 16.17
CA ALA A 175 -17.16 -10.79 15.63
C ALA A 175 -17.40 -11.93 16.64
N GLY A 176 -16.90 -11.80 17.88
CA GLY A 176 -17.13 -12.70 18.99
C GLY A 176 -16.00 -13.68 19.28
N TYR A 177 -14.88 -13.61 18.58
CA TYR A 177 -13.73 -14.49 18.83
C TYR A 177 -12.83 -13.96 19.95
N GLN A 178 -12.26 -14.87 20.74
CA GLN A 178 -11.10 -14.57 21.56
C GLN A 178 -9.84 -14.70 20.70
N THR A 179 -8.91 -13.75 20.80
CA THR A 179 -7.62 -13.81 20.12
C THR A 179 -6.49 -14.05 21.13
N ASN A 180 -5.44 -14.76 20.70
CA ASN A 180 -4.32 -15.07 21.57
C ASN A 180 -3.51 -13.81 21.92
N GLU A 181 -3.54 -13.42 23.20
CA GLU A 181 -2.88 -12.20 23.69
C GLU A 181 -1.36 -12.32 23.71
N GLU A 182 -0.79 -13.52 23.93
CA GLU A 182 0.66 -13.74 23.95
C GLU A 182 1.25 -13.54 22.54
N LEU A 183 0.58 -14.03 21.50
CA LEU A 183 0.98 -13.76 20.11
C LEU A 183 0.88 -12.26 19.78
N THR A 184 -0.23 -11.63 20.11
CA THR A 184 -0.43 -10.19 19.89
C THR A 184 0.65 -9.38 20.60
N LYS A 185 1.00 -9.78 21.84
CA LYS A 185 2.06 -9.14 22.61
C LYS A 185 3.44 -9.35 21.99
N MET A 186 3.73 -10.56 21.52
CA MET A 186 5.01 -10.86 20.84
C MET A 186 5.24 -9.94 19.65
N TYR A 187 4.26 -9.80 18.76
CA TYR A 187 4.38 -8.92 17.58
C TYR A 187 4.49 -7.44 17.95
N THR A 188 3.71 -6.99 18.95
CA THR A 188 3.75 -5.59 19.41
C THR A 188 5.08 -5.26 20.09
N ASP A 189 5.62 -6.18 20.90
CA ASP A 189 6.92 -6.03 21.56
C ASP A 189 8.08 -6.11 20.55
N TYR A 190 7.94 -6.90 19.49
CA TYR A 190 8.94 -6.97 18.42
C TYR A 190 9.06 -5.65 17.69
N ARG A 191 7.95 -5.10 17.20
CA ARG A 191 7.92 -3.80 16.56
C ARG A 191 6.49 -3.23 16.54
N SER A 192 6.33 -2.03 17.10
CA SER A 192 5.04 -1.36 17.21
C SER A 192 4.75 -0.35 16.10
N ASP A 193 5.76 0.03 15.28
CA ASP A 193 5.64 1.03 14.22
C ASP A 193 5.83 0.41 12.84
N ARG A 194 4.91 0.71 11.93
CA ARG A 194 5.03 0.29 10.53
C ARG A 194 6.16 1.07 9.85
N PRO A 195 7.02 0.37 9.06
CA PRO A 195 8.02 1.03 8.23
C PRO A 195 7.41 2.10 7.32
N GLY A 196 8.01 3.28 7.32
CA GLY A 196 7.46 4.44 6.63
C GLY A 196 7.78 4.42 5.13
N ILE A 197 6.73 4.36 4.31
CA ILE A 197 6.83 4.51 2.86
C ILE A 197 6.13 5.80 2.47
N SER A 198 6.85 6.69 1.78
CA SER A 198 6.33 7.96 1.29
C SER A 198 7.16 8.43 0.10
N MET A 199 6.75 9.51 -0.55
CA MET A 199 7.55 10.16 -1.61
C MET A 199 8.93 10.62 -1.16
N SER A 200 9.18 10.72 0.14
CA SER A 200 10.41 11.27 0.71
C SER A 200 11.24 10.28 1.54
N ALA A 201 10.66 9.15 1.92
CA ALA A 201 11.33 8.09 2.67
C ALA A 201 10.70 6.75 2.30
N GLN A 202 11.51 5.76 1.98
CA GLN A 202 11.05 4.46 1.53
C GLN A 202 11.78 3.37 2.32
N ASP A 203 11.18 2.97 3.43
CA ASP A 203 11.58 1.83 4.23
C ASP A 203 10.72 0.63 3.83
N TRP A 204 11.31 -0.28 3.08
CA TRP A 204 10.65 -1.45 2.51
C TRP A 204 10.72 -2.67 3.42
N THR A 205 11.09 -2.49 4.68
CA THR A 205 11.17 -3.57 5.66
C THR A 205 9.81 -4.27 5.79
N LEU A 206 9.86 -5.59 5.76
CA LEU A 206 8.77 -6.45 6.19
C LEU A 206 9.11 -6.96 7.59
N PRO A 207 8.46 -6.45 8.63
CA PRO A 207 8.93 -6.68 10.00
C PRO A 207 8.40 -7.99 10.60
N GLU A 208 8.37 -9.07 9.83
CA GLU A 208 8.07 -10.39 10.37
C GLU A 208 9.20 -10.87 11.27
N PRO A 209 8.92 -11.34 12.51
CA PRO A 209 9.93 -11.90 13.40
C PRO A 209 10.54 -13.17 12.83
N THR A 210 11.84 -13.37 13.07
CA THR A 210 12.50 -14.65 12.73
C THR A 210 11.94 -15.79 13.58
N ILE A 211 12.14 -17.02 13.09
CA ILE A 211 11.60 -18.23 13.71
C ILE A 211 11.97 -18.39 15.19
N ASP A 212 13.08 -17.80 15.65
CA ASP A 212 13.53 -17.84 17.05
C ASP A 212 12.59 -17.12 18.02
N TYR A 213 11.73 -16.23 17.53
CA TYR A 213 10.70 -15.58 18.34
C TYR A 213 9.52 -16.51 18.66
N TYR A 214 9.29 -17.52 17.85
CA TYR A 214 8.26 -18.54 18.03
C TYR A 214 8.77 -19.66 18.92
N THR A 215 9.01 -19.32 20.18
CA THR A 215 9.55 -20.26 21.18
C THR A 215 8.61 -21.40 21.45
N ASP A 216 9.13 -22.52 21.98
CA ASP A 216 8.32 -23.68 22.39
C ASP A 216 7.19 -23.27 23.38
N GLU A 217 7.42 -22.24 24.21
CA GLU A 217 6.42 -21.71 25.15
C GLU A 217 5.27 -21.00 24.40
N ILE A 218 5.59 -20.12 23.46
CA ILE A 218 4.60 -19.39 22.63
C ILE A 218 3.80 -20.38 21.78
N MET A 219 4.47 -21.31 21.11
CA MET A 219 3.78 -22.28 20.25
C MET A 219 2.92 -23.25 21.06
N SER A 220 3.39 -23.72 22.21
CA SER A 220 2.58 -24.58 23.09
C SER A 220 1.37 -23.84 23.69
N ASP A 221 1.50 -22.55 23.98
CA ASP A 221 0.36 -21.71 24.38
C ASP A 221 -0.64 -21.60 23.23
N ALA A 222 -0.19 -21.32 22.01
CA ALA A 222 -1.03 -21.22 20.83
C ALA A 222 -1.79 -22.54 20.52
N GLU A 223 -1.11 -23.69 20.57
CA GLU A 223 -1.74 -25.00 20.37
C GLU A 223 -2.82 -25.30 21.41
N ASN A 224 -2.60 -24.89 22.68
CA ASN A 224 -3.58 -25.06 23.74
C ASN A 224 -4.74 -24.06 23.64
N PHE A 225 -4.53 -22.92 23.04
CA PHE A 225 -5.53 -21.86 22.93
C PHE A 225 -6.57 -22.14 21.84
N SER A 226 -6.14 -22.55 20.64
CA SER A 226 -7.03 -22.86 19.51
C SER A 226 -6.35 -23.79 18.51
N ASN A 227 -7.15 -24.63 17.84
CA ASN A 227 -6.69 -25.41 16.67
C ASN A 227 -6.84 -24.66 15.34
N THR A 228 -7.31 -23.42 15.38
CA THR A 228 -7.51 -22.56 14.19
C THR A 228 -6.56 -21.38 14.24
N ALA A 229 -5.85 -21.17 13.16
CA ALA A 229 -4.92 -20.06 12.95
C ALA A 229 -5.38 -19.13 11.83
N VAL A 230 -5.12 -17.84 12.00
CA VAL A 230 -5.25 -16.81 10.97
C VAL A 230 -3.85 -16.27 10.69
N ILE A 231 -3.37 -16.38 9.48
CA ILE A 231 -2.11 -15.79 9.02
C ILE A 231 -2.42 -14.47 8.30
N THR A 232 -1.70 -13.41 8.63
CA THR A 232 -1.86 -12.10 8.00
C THR A 232 -0.59 -11.67 7.31
N ILE A 233 -0.69 -11.31 6.02
CA ILE A 233 0.44 -10.85 5.20
C ILE A 233 0.09 -9.48 4.65
N GLY A 234 0.95 -8.48 4.92
CA GLY A 234 0.73 -7.09 4.51
C GLY A 234 1.77 -6.58 3.52
N ARG A 235 1.32 -5.84 2.50
CA ARG A 235 2.20 -5.17 1.53
C ARG A 235 1.78 -3.72 1.33
N SER A 236 2.65 -2.80 1.76
CA SER A 236 2.45 -1.37 1.56
C SER A 236 2.65 -1.00 0.09
N GLY A 237 1.96 0.04 -0.36
CA GLY A 237 2.13 0.59 -1.70
C GLY A 237 1.31 1.87 -1.87
N GLY A 238 1.58 2.62 -2.92
CA GLY A 238 0.82 3.82 -3.23
C GLY A 238 1.62 4.89 -3.94
N GLU A 239 1.09 6.12 -3.92
CA GLU A 239 1.61 7.25 -4.66
C GLU A 239 3.08 7.58 -4.32
N GLY A 240 3.92 7.66 -5.36
CA GLY A 240 5.33 8.06 -5.23
C GLY A 240 6.24 7.00 -4.63
N ALA A 241 5.78 5.75 -4.55
CA ALA A 241 6.50 4.62 -3.97
C ALA A 241 6.41 3.40 -4.89
N ASP A 242 7.20 3.40 -5.95
CA ASP A 242 7.32 2.26 -6.86
C ASP A 242 7.87 1.05 -6.13
N LEU A 243 7.19 -0.08 -6.26
CA LEU A 243 7.55 -1.32 -5.56
C LEU A 243 8.91 -1.84 -6.03
N PRO A 244 9.81 -2.23 -5.13
CA PRO A 244 11.10 -2.79 -5.48
C PRO A 244 10.95 -4.11 -6.26
N LYS A 245 11.70 -4.21 -7.36
CA LYS A 245 11.82 -5.44 -8.16
C LYS A 245 13.02 -6.30 -7.76
N ASP A 246 13.79 -5.89 -6.78
CA ASP A 246 14.94 -6.59 -6.24
C ASP A 246 15.10 -6.18 -4.77
N MET A 247 14.56 -7.00 -3.88
CA MET A 247 14.60 -6.75 -2.44
C MET A 247 15.98 -7.00 -1.84
N ASN A 248 16.75 -7.91 -2.41
CA ASN A 248 18.14 -8.13 -1.98
C ASN A 248 19.00 -6.89 -2.24
N ALA A 249 18.78 -6.20 -3.38
CA ALA A 249 19.42 -4.91 -3.64
C ALA A 249 18.97 -3.80 -2.66
N VAL A 250 17.73 -3.82 -2.19
CA VAL A 250 17.25 -2.91 -1.12
C VAL A 250 17.99 -3.17 0.18
N ILE A 251 18.06 -4.43 0.63
CA ILE A 251 18.75 -4.87 1.86
C ILE A 251 20.23 -4.47 1.81
N ASN A 252 20.89 -4.72 0.69
CA ASN A 252 22.31 -4.38 0.48
C ASN A 252 22.57 -2.89 0.25
N GLY A 253 21.54 -2.05 0.18
CA GLY A 253 21.65 -0.60 -0.04
C GLY A 253 22.16 -0.22 -1.43
N THR A 254 21.99 -1.10 -2.42
CA THR A 254 22.38 -0.91 -3.83
C THR A 254 21.21 -0.53 -4.72
N TYR A 255 19.97 -0.62 -4.21
CA TYR A 255 18.76 -0.26 -4.92
C TYR A 255 18.59 1.27 -4.99
N ASP A 256 18.74 1.83 -6.19
CA ASP A 256 18.57 3.26 -6.47
C ASP A 256 17.14 3.53 -6.97
N ILE A 257 16.31 4.20 -6.16
CA ILE A 257 14.89 4.41 -6.46
C ILE A 257 14.67 5.46 -7.56
N ALA A 258 15.34 6.55 -7.60
CA ALA A 258 15.32 7.49 -8.74
C ALA A 258 16.33 8.61 -8.58
N LYS A 259 16.91 9.04 -9.71
CA LYS A 259 17.77 10.21 -9.79
C LYS A 259 17.04 11.38 -10.43
N GLU A 260 16.38 12.22 -9.66
CA GLU A 260 15.94 13.50 -10.20
C GLU A 260 17.10 14.49 -10.24
N VAL A 261 17.53 14.85 -11.44
CA VAL A 261 18.54 15.89 -11.66
C VAL A 261 17.89 17.11 -12.29
N ALA A 262 17.66 18.14 -11.48
CA ALA A 262 17.25 19.44 -12.02
C ALA A 262 18.43 20.12 -12.73
N VAL A 263 18.21 20.67 -13.89
CA VAL A 263 19.21 21.40 -14.68
C VAL A 263 18.77 22.84 -14.85
N ASN A 264 19.60 23.80 -14.43
CA ASN A 264 19.29 25.21 -14.63
C ASN A 264 19.60 25.67 -16.08
N ALA A 265 19.22 26.92 -16.44
CA ALA A 265 19.43 27.49 -17.76
C ALA A 265 20.91 27.53 -18.22
N LYS A 266 21.87 27.39 -17.30
CA LYS A 266 23.30 27.29 -17.60
C LYS A 266 23.77 25.85 -17.81
N GLY A 267 22.87 24.89 -17.74
CA GLY A 267 23.17 23.48 -17.85
C GLY A 267 23.89 22.90 -16.62
N LYS A 268 23.86 23.63 -15.49
CA LYS A 268 24.41 23.12 -14.23
C LYS A 268 23.39 22.26 -13.53
N GLU A 269 23.78 21.06 -13.20
CA GLU A 269 22.97 20.17 -12.38
C GLU A 269 22.78 20.76 -10.98
N ASN A 270 21.55 20.81 -10.55
CA ASN A 270 21.21 21.22 -9.19
C ASN A 270 20.47 20.02 -8.56
N LEU A 271 21.13 19.34 -7.65
CA LEU A 271 20.57 18.22 -6.89
C LEU A 271 19.58 18.80 -5.87
N ASN A 272 18.39 19.17 -6.33
CA ASN A 272 17.32 19.63 -5.41
C ASN A 272 16.57 18.47 -4.76
N TYR A 273 16.66 17.30 -5.33
CA TYR A 273 16.08 16.07 -4.79
C TYR A 273 17.20 15.12 -4.45
N GLN A 274 17.22 14.68 -3.21
CA GLN A 274 18.14 13.64 -2.78
C GLN A 274 17.70 12.32 -3.43
N TYR A 275 18.68 11.49 -3.71
CA TYR A 275 18.45 10.10 -4.01
C TYR A 275 17.66 9.50 -2.85
N LEU A 276 16.44 9.10 -3.12
CA LEU A 276 15.75 8.20 -2.23
C LEU A 276 16.39 6.83 -2.47
N LYS A 277 17.04 6.34 -1.45
CA LYS A 277 17.43 4.94 -1.40
C LYS A 277 16.33 4.20 -0.70
N GLY A 278 15.94 3.06 -1.26
CA GLY A 278 15.23 2.05 -0.49
C GLY A 278 16.08 1.69 0.72
N THR A 279 15.45 1.61 1.88
CA THR A 279 16.07 1.17 3.12
C THR A 279 15.37 -0.07 3.63
N TYR A 280 16.12 -0.87 4.37
CA TYR A 280 15.62 -2.04 5.05
C TYR A 280 16.16 -2.00 6.48
N THR A 281 15.27 -1.96 7.47
CA THR A 281 15.61 -1.65 8.87
C THR A 281 15.20 -2.76 9.83
N ASN A 282 15.23 -4.02 9.37
CA ASN A 282 14.97 -5.14 10.26
C ASN A 282 16.01 -5.22 11.41
N ASN A 283 15.60 -5.84 12.52
CA ASN A 283 16.40 -5.85 13.75
C ASN A 283 17.47 -6.96 13.77
N GLY A 284 17.70 -7.67 12.66
CA GLY A 284 18.61 -8.81 12.57
C GLY A 284 19.53 -8.76 11.37
N ASP A 285 20.65 -9.46 11.47
CA ASP A 285 21.56 -9.75 10.36
C ASP A 285 21.08 -11.07 9.70
N TYR A 286 19.94 -11.04 8.99
CA TYR A 286 19.45 -12.18 8.24
C TYR A 286 19.07 -11.79 6.82
N ASP A 287 19.28 -12.71 5.89
CA ASP A 287 18.84 -12.57 4.51
C ASP A 287 17.33 -12.84 4.47
N ASP A 288 16.57 -11.78 4.23
CA ASP A 288 15.11 -11.85 4.21
C ASP A 288 14.53 -12.05 2.81
N PHE A 289 15.36 -11.93 1.79
CA PHE A 289 15.02 -12.18 0.39
C PHE A 289 16.19 -12.78 -0.37
N ASP A 290 15.91 -13.73 -1.23
CA ASP A 290 16.88 -14.30 -2.15
C ASP A 290 17.19 -13.36 -3.33
N GLU A 291 18.23 -13.68 -4.11
CA GLU A 291 18.62 -12.89 -5.28
C GLU A 291 17.53 -12.94 -6.37
N GLY A 292 17.03 -11.78 -6.76
CA GLY A 292 16.00 -11.62 -7.80
C GLY A 292 14.57 -11.60 -7.30
N GLU A 293 14.34 -11.76 -6.00
CA GLU A 293 13.02 -11.66 -5.41
C GLU A 293 12.57 -10.23 -5.26
N HIS A 294 11.28 -10.02 -5.48
CA HIS A 294 10.64 -8.70 -5.44
C HIS A 294 9.67 -8.56 -4.27
N TYR A 295 9.28 -7.33 -3.98
CA TYR A 295 8.47 -6.97 -2.81
C TYR A 295 7.10 -7.67 -2.71
N LEU A 296 6.54 -8.17 -3.82
CA LEU A 296 5.23 -8.83 -3.84
C LEU A 296 5.31 -10.37 -3.73
N GLN A 297 6.49 -10.90 -3.45
CA GLN A 297 6.70 -12.29 -3.01
C GLN A 297 6.71 -12.37 -1.48
N LEU A 298 6.69 -13.55 -0.92
CA LEU A 298 6.96 -13.75 0.51
C LEU A 298 8.43 -13.44 0.82
N SER A 299 8.69 -12.98 2.03
CA SER A 299 10.05 -12.98 2.56
C SER A 299 10.38 -14.34 3.18
N ASN A 300 11.68 -14.65 3.29
CA ASN A 300 12.14 -15.90 3.93
C ASN A 300 11.63 -16.04 5.38
N THR A 301 11.47 -14.94 6.09
CA THR A 301 10.88 -14.93 7.43
C THR A 301 9.38 -15.21 7.42
N GLU A 302 8.64 -14.67 6.46
CA GLU A 302 7.22 -14.98 6.29
C GLU A 302 7.02 -16.45 5.88
N GLU A 303 7.83 -16.97 4.97
CA GLU A 303 7.79 -18.39 4.58
C GLU A 303 8.05 -19.31 5.77
N ALA A 304 9.08 -19.02 6.57
CA ALA A 304 9.38 -19.81 7.78
C ALA A 304 8.23 -19.77 8.81
N MET A 305 7.56 -18.64 8.97
CA MET A 305 6.38 -18.53 9.83
C MET A 305 5.21 -19.34 9.28
N ILE A 306 4.94 -19.25 7.97
CA ILE A 306 3.87 -20.01 7.28
C ILE A 306 4.12 -21.51 7.42
N ASP A 307 5.35 -21.98 7.16
CA ASP A 307 5.74 -23.39 7.35
C ASP A 307 5.46 -23.88 8.77
N LEU A 308 5.85 -23.09 9.78
CA LEU A 308 5.63 -23.41 11.17
C LEU A 308 4.13 -23.50 11.48
N VAL A 309 3.36 -22.50 11.09
CA VAL A 309 1.92 -22.42 11.38
C VAL A 309 1.17 -23.53 10.65
N CYS A 310 1.43 -23.74 9.36
CA CYS A 310 0.76 -24.75 8.55
C CYS A 310 1.12 -26.19 8.96
N SER A 311 2.31 -26.40 9.54
CA SER A 311 2.68 -27.70 10.09
C SER A 311 2.09 -27.96 11.50
N THR A 312 1.69 -26.91 12.20
CA THR A 312 1.18 -26.99 13.58
C THR A 312 -0.35 -27.05 13.64
N PHE A 313 -1.03 -26.27 12.80
CA PHE A 313 -2.49 -26.12 12.84
C PHE A 313 -3.18 -26.77 11.65
N GLU A 314 -4.31 -27.43 11.91
CA GLU A 314 -5.11 -28.11 10.88
C GLU A 314 -6.00 -27.14 10.09
N ASN A 315 -6.42 -26.03 10.72
CA ASN A 315 -7.34 -25.05 10.15
C ASN A 315 -6.63 -23.68 10.05
N VAL A 316 -6.22 -23.31 8.84
CA VAL A 316 -5.51 -22.06 8.59
C VAL A 316 -6.31 -21.19 7.64
N ILE A 317 -6.52 -19.95 8.02
CA ILE A 317 -7.11 -18.89 7.21
C ILE A 317 -6.01 -17.90 6.87
N VAL A 318 -5.84 -17.54 5.60
CA VAL A 318 -4.87 -16.53 5.18
C VAL A 318 -5.59 -15.24 4.83
N VAL A 319 -5.12 -14.12 5.36
CA VAL A 319 -5.60 -12.77 5.07
C VAL A 319 -4.49 -11.99 4.39
N ILE A 320 -4.72 -11.55 3.16
CA ILE A 320 -3.79 -10.74 2.37
C ILE A 320 -4.21 -9.28 2.45
N ASN A 321 -3.51 -8.51 3.27
CA ASN A 321 -3.73 -7.08 3.44
C ASN A 321 -2.82 -6.27 2.52
N SER A 322 -3.14 -6.26 1.23
CA SER A 322 -2.37 -5.58 0.19
C SER A 322 -3.25 -4.90 -0.83
N ASN A 323 -2.88 -3.67 -1.24
CA ASN A 323 -3.51 -2.97 -2.36
C ASN A 323 -2.97 -3.41 -3.73
N ASN A 324 -1.97 -4.27 -3.74
CA ASN A 324 -1.33 -4.78 -4.95
C ASN A 324 -1.58 -6.29 -5.07
N THR A 325 -1.56 -6.79 -6.29
CA THR A 325 -1.59 -8.23 -6.55
C THR A 325 -0.28 -8.87 -6.10
N MET A 326 -0.32 -9.69 -5.05
CA MET A 326 0.80 -10.52 -4.63
C MET A 326 0.81 -11.84 -5.39
N GLU A 327 1.97 -12.48 -5.47
CA GLU A 327 2.06 -13.87 -5.89
C GLU A 327 1.51 -14.76 -4.78
N LEU A 328 0.48 -15.55 -5.10
CA LEU A 328 -0.26 -16.36 -4.14
C LEU A 328 -0.32 -17.85 -4.53
N ASP A 329 0.60 -18.32 -5.39
CA ASP A 329 0.59 -19.73 -5.80
C ASP A 329 0.92 -20.66 -4.63
N TRP A 330 1.75 -20.20 -3.70
CA TRP A 330 2.17 -20.89 -2.49
C TRP A 330 1.01 -21.34 -1.56
N VAL A 331 -0.17 -20.70 -1.64
CA VAL A 331 -1.32 -21.09 -0.79
C VAL A 331 -1.84 -22.51 -1.07
N ASP A 332 -1.48 -23.09 -2.21
CA ASP A 332 -1.86 -24.45 -2.57
C ASP A 332 -0.79 -25.50 -2.17
N ASP A 333 0.36 -25.06 -1.67
CA ASP A 333 1.41 -25.96 -1.18
C ASP A 333 1.09 -26.50 0.23
N TYR A 334 0.08 -25.93 0.90
CA TYR A 334 -0.30 -26.29 2.28
C TYR A 334 -1.75 -26.77 2.36
N ASP A 335 -1.95 -28.04 2.63
CA ASP A 335 -3.28 -28.65 2.80
C ASP A 335 -4.07 -28.04 3.97
N SER A 336 -3.39 -27.46 4.97
CA SER A 336 -4.02 -26.81 6.12
C SER A 336 -4.63 -25.45 5.82
N ILE A 337 -4.23 -24.78 4.72
CA ILE A 337 -4.82 -23.50 4.30
C ILE A 337 -6.19 -23.75 3.67
N GLY A 338 -7.23 -23.73 4.48
CA GLY A 338 -8.61 -23.97 4.06
C GLY A 338 -9.32 -22.74 3.51
N ALA A 339 -8.82 -21.51 3.75
CA ALA A 339 -9.42 -20.29 3.20
C ALA A 339 -8.41 -19.17 3.00
N VAL A 340 -8.66 -18.32 1.98
CA VAL A 340 -7.85 -17.13 1.67
C VAL A 340 -8.78 -15.95 1.39
N ILE A 341 -8.57 -14.84 2.12
CA ILE A 341 -9.33 -13.59 2.00
C ILE A 341 -8.39 -12.46 1.59
N LEU A 342 -8.74 -11.76 0.53
CA LEU A 342 -8.07 -10.51 0.14
C LEU A 342 -8.75 -9.34 0.85
N ALA A 343 -7.98 -8.63 1.67
CA ALA A 343 -8.40 -7.47 2.44
C ALA A 343 -7.50 -6.26 2.11
N PRO A 344 -7.72 -5.57 1.00
CA PRO A 344 -6.95 -4.36 0.65
C PRO A 344 -7.17 -3.26 1.69
N GLY A 345 -6.59 -2.08 1.50
CA GLY A 345 -6.76 -0.95 2.43
C GLY A 345 -8.23 -0.62 2.67
N THR A 346 -8.72 -0.92 3.86
CA THR A 346 -10.14 -0.95 4.22
C THR A 346 -10.68 0.37 4.77
N GLY A 347 -9.84 1.41 4.88
CA GLY A 347 -10.24 2.65 5.51
C GLY A 347 -10.49 2.50 7.02
N GLU A 348 -11.31 3.38 7.59
CA GLU A 348 -11.50 3.46 9.04
C GLU A 348 -12.27 2.26 9.63
N THR A 349 -13.31 1.78 8.96
CA THR A 349 -14.21 0.76 9.52
C THR A 349 -14.42 -0.48 8.64
N GLY A 350 -13.88 -0.49 7.43
CA GLY A 350 -14.12 -1.60 6.48
C GLY A 350 -13.51 -2.93 6.91
N MET A 351 -12.45 -2.93 7.74
CA MET A 351 -11.86 -4.16 8.28
C MET A 351 -12.82 -4.90 9.22
N SER A 352 -13.86 -4.25 9.76
CA SER A 352 -14.89 -4.93 10.57
C SER A 352 -15.55 -6.09 9.83
N ALA A 353 -15.64 -6.00 8.50
CA ALA A 353 -16.20 -7.07 7.66
C ALA A 353 -15.40 -8.39 7.72
N LEU A 354 -14.10 -8.35 8.03
CA LEU A 354 -13.26 -9.55 8.07
C LEU A 354 -13.79 -10.58 9.09
N GLY A 355 -14.01 -10.16 10.33
CA GLY A 355 -14.55 -11.03 11.37
C GLY A 355 -15.96 -11.51 11.05
N GLU A 356 -16.80 -10.65 10.46
CA GLU A 356 -18.17 -10.97 10.05
C GLU A 356 -18.23 -11.97 8.88
N ILE A 357 -17.28 -11.92 7.97
CA ILE A 357 -17.10 -12.93 6.93
C ILE A 357 -16.66 -14.25 7.58
N ILE A 358 -15.64 -14.24 8.44
CA ILE A 358 -15.12 -15.45 9.07
C ILE A 358 -16.19 -16.18 9.89
N ASN A 359 -17.08 -15.46 10.60
CA ASN A 359 -18.16 -16.08 11.38
C ASN A 359 -19.46 -16.33 10.58
N GLY A 360 -19.52 -15.92 9.32
CA GLY A 360 -20.69 -16.12 8.44
C GLY A 360 -21.83 -15.12 8.63
N THR A 361 -21.68 -14.09 9.46
CA THR A 361 -22.67 -13.00 9.57
C THR A 361 -22.81 -12.25 8.25
N VAL A 362 -21.69 -12.10 7.52
CA VAL A 362 -21.63 -11.56 6.17
C VAL A 362 -21.22 -12.68 5.21
N ASN A 363 -22.04 -12.90 4.19
CA ASN A 363 -21.68 -13.75 3.06
C ASN A 363 -20.86 -12.95 2.06
N PRO A 364 -19.57 -13.30 1.78
CA PRO A 364 -18.73 -12.55 0.87
C PRO A 364 -19.30 -12.51 -0.54
N SER A 365 -19.16 -11.36 -1.19
CA SER A 365 -19.60 -11.13 -2.57
C SER A 365 -18.63 -10.26 -3.38
N GLY A 366 -17.45 -9.99 -2.81
CA GLY A 366 -16.38 -9.26 -3.47
C GLY A 366 -15.80 -10.03 -4.65
N LYS A 367 -15.32 -9.29 -5.65
CA LYS A 367 -14.66 -9.84 -6.85
C LYS A 367 -13.31 -9.17 -7.03
N THR A 368 -12.34 -9.93 -7.54
CA THR A 368 -11.02 -9.40 -7.88
C THR A 368 -11.14 -8.34 -8.97
N ALA A 369 -10.54 -7.17 -8.74
CA ALA A 369 -10.46 -6.09 -9.73
C ALA A 369 -9.21 -6.19 -10.62
N ASP A 370 -8.34 -7.17 -10.37
CA ASP A 370 -7.12 -7.46 -11.10
C ASP A 370 -7.00 -8.97 -11.36
N THR A 371 -6.13 -9.33 -12.31
CA THR A 371 -5.70 -10.72 -12.50
C THR A 371 -4.53 -11.00 -11.57
N PHE A 372 -4.68 -11.96 -10.68
CA PHE A 372 -3.59 -12.47 -9.84
C PHE A 372 -2.81 -13.52 -10.62
N VAL A 373 -1.55 -13.26 -10.87
CA VAL A 373 -0.68 -14.17 -11.61
C VAL A 373 0.20 -14.98 -10.65
N LYS A 374 0.68 -16.12 -11.13
CA LYS A 374 1.58 -17.00 -10.37
C LYS A 374 2.99 -16.44 -10.27
N ASP A 375 3.44 -15.71 -11.29
CA ASP A 375 4.78 -15.13 -11.41
C ASP A 375 4.67 -13.75 -12.08
N LEU A 376 4.86 -12.68 -11.31
CA LEU A 376 4.80 -11.31 -11.81
C LEU A 376 5.92 -10.98 -12.80
N THR A 377 7.05 -11.69 -12.76
CA THR A 377 8.16 -11.47 -13.68
C THR A 377 7.82 -11.83 -15.13
N GLN A 378 6.79 -12.65 -15.33
CA GLN A 378 6.28 -13.07 -16.64
C GLN A 378 5.20 -12.14 -17.20
N THR A 379 4.80 -11.11 -16.44
CA THR A 379 3.80 -10.15 -16.92
C THR A 379 4.37 -9.23 -18.00
N PRO A 380 3.56 -8.77 -18.96
CA PRO A 380 4.02 -7.84 -20.01
C PRO A 380 4.61 -6.54 -19.44
N THR A 381 4.16 -6.13 -18.26
CA THR A 381 4.52 -4.86 -17.63
C THR A 381 5.81 -4.94 -16.81
N TYR A 382 6.18 -6.08 -16.25
CA TYR A 382 7.27 -6.20 -15.29
C TYR A 382 8.61 -5.67 -15.80
N ASN A 383 9.01 -6.04 -17.01
CA ASN A 383 10.26 -5.58 -17.61
C ASN A 383 10.19 -4.18 -18.20
N ASN A 384 8.99 -3.60 -18.31
CA ASN A 384 8.73 -2.29 -18.91
C ASN A 384 8.36 -1.23 -17.86
N PHE A 385 8.23 -1.62 -16.60
CA PHE A 385 8.05 -0.76 -15.45
C PHE A 385 9.39 -0.53 -14.74
N GLY A 386 9.66 0.71 -14.33
CA GLY A 386 10.87 1.09 -13.61
C GLY A 386 11.38 2.49 -13.96
N ASN A 387 12.54 2.83 -13.42
CA ASN A 387 13.19 4.13 -13.58
C ASN A 387 13.99 4.25 -14.89
N PHE A 388 13.35 3.97 -16.00
CA PHE A 388 14.00 4.12 -17.32
C PHE A 388 14.20 5.59 -17.66
N SER A 389 15.40 5.94 -18.07
CA SER A 389 15.72 7.28 -18.56
C SER A 389 16.45 7.21 -19.90
N TYR A 390 16.29 8.26 -20.72
CA TYR A 390 16.99 8.33 -21.99
C TYR A 390 18.50 8.43 -21.77
N GLU A 391 19.29 7.72 -22.58
CA GLU A 391 20.76 7.73 -22.50
C GLU A 391 21.33 9.15 -22.64
N ASN A 392 20.71 9.99 -23.48
CA ASN A 392 21.08 11.38 -23.72
C ASN A 392 20.33 12.40 -22.84
N VAL A 393 19.77 11.99 -21.71
CA VAL A 393 18.93 12.81 -20.82
C VAL A 393 19.59 14.15 -20.43
N LYS A 394 20.91 14.17 -20.22
CA LYS A 394 21.65 15.39 -19.85
C LYS A 394 21.59 16.46 -20.95
N ASP A 395 21.72 16.07 -22.19
CA ASP A 395 21.67 16.99 -23.33
C ASP A 395 20.24 17.50 -23.59
N LEU A 396 19.24 16.63 -23.42
CA LEU A 396 17.84 17.01 -23.52
C LEU A 396 17.46 18.01 -22.41
N LYS A 397 17.83 17.77 -21.16
CA LYS A 397 17.59 18.70 -20.03
C LYS A 397 18.25 20.06 -20.27
N LYS A 398 19.50 20.11 -20.77
CA LYS A 398 20.18 21.37 -21.13
C LYS A 398 19.45 22.11 -22.21
N THR A 399 18.92 21.42 -23.21
CA THR A 399 18.21 22.06 -24.33
C THR A 399 16.91 22.69 -23.84
N ILE A 400 16.14 22.01 -23.01
CA ILE A 400 14.89 22.53 -22.43
C ILE A 400 15.19 23.70 -21.48
N ALA A 401 16.16 23.53 -20.57
CA ALA A 401 16.54 24.59 -19.62
C ALA A 401 17.00 25.88 -20.29
N LYS A 402 17.65 25.79 -21.43
CA LYS A 402 18.04 26.99 -22.22
C LYS A 402 16.84 27.77 -22.74
N LYS A 403 15.76 27.06 -23.09
CA LYS A 403 14.55 27.66 -23.65
C LYS A 403 13.67 28.27 -22.56
N ASP A 404 13.47 27.53 -21.46
CA ASP A 404 12.46 27.84 -20.46
C ASP A 404 13.05 28.33 -19.11
N GLY A 405 14.36 28.58 -19.06
CA GLY A 405 15.05 29.10 -17.86
C GLY A 405 15.52 28.06 -16.87
N ALA A 406 14.78 26.97 -16.69
CA ALA A 406 15.15 25.81 -15.89
C ALA A 406 14.32 24.58 -16.30
N TYR A 407 14.86 23.40 -16.07
CA TYR A 407 14.12 22.15 -16.16
C TYR A 407 14.22 21.42 -14.82
N GLN A 408 13.08 21.09 -14.26
CA GLN A 408 12.96 20.29 -13.04
C GLN A 408 12.13 19.04 -13.38
N GLY A 409 12.61 17.87 -12.98
CA GLY A 409 11.94 16.62 -13.22
C GLY A 409 12.81 15.54 -13.88
N ASN A 410 12.34 14.32 -13.87
CA ASN A 410 12.95 13.21 -14.56
C ASN A 410 12.49 13.16 -16.02
N MET A 411 13.41 12.86 -16.92
CA MET A 411 13.08 12.46 -18.29
C MET A 411 13.08 10.93 -18.35
N SER A 412 12.21 10.33 -17.55
CA SER A 412 11.94 8.91 -17.56
C SER A 412 10.87 8.57 -18.59
N PHE A 413 10.76 7.31 -18.91
CA PHE A 413 9.70 6.78 -19.77
C PHE A 413 9.21 5.42 -19.24
N VAL A 414 7.97 5.09 -19.58
CA VAL A 414 7.40 3.76 -19.43
C VAL A 414 7.09 3.25 -20.83
N ASN A 415 7.41 2.01 -21.12
CA ASN A 415 7.15 1.41 -22.41
C ASN A 415 5.92 0.49 -22.30
N TYR A 416 4.79 0.96 -22.79
CA TYR A 416 3.51 0.22 -22.78
C TYR A 416 3.48 -0.83 -23.90
N VAL A 417 4.30 -1.88 -23.80
CA VAL A 417 4.41 -2.92 -24.83
C VAL A 417 3.14 -3.74 -24.97
N GLU A 418 2.35 -3.84 -23.90
CA GLU A 418 1.07 -4.54 -23.85
C GLU A 418 0.00 -3.90 -24.76
N GLY A 419 0.15 -2.61 -25.10
CA GLY A 419 -0.77 -1.90 -25.96
C GLY A 419 -2.20 -1.92 -25.43
N ILE A 420 -3.14 -2.55 -26.16
CA ILE A 420 -4.54 -2.73 -25.75
C ILE A 420 -4.76 -3.92 -24.81
N TYR A 421 -3.75 -4.78 -24.64
CA TYR A 421 -3.85 -6.02 -23.87
C TYR A 421 -3.46 -5.79 -22.41
N VAL A 422 -4.21 -4.91 -21.73
CA VAL A 422 -3.97 -4.55 -20.33
C VAL A 422 -4.71 -5.50 -19.39
N GLY A 423 -4.01 -5.99 -18.36
CA GLY A 423 -4.57 -6.86 -17.33
C GLY A 423 -5.14 -8.15 -17.91
N TYR A 424 -6.36 -8.54 -17.51
CA TYR A 424 -7.01 -9.78 -17.95
C TYR A 424 -7.07 -9.93 -19.47
N LYS A 425 -7.15 -8.83 -20.22
CA LYS A 425 -7.21 -8.86 -21.69
C LYS A 425 -5.99 -9.54 -22.33
N PHE A 426 -4.83 -9.41 -21.69
CA PHE A 426 -3.63 -10.11 -22.15
C PHE A 426 -3.77 -11.63 -21.99
N TYR A 427 -4.09 -12.09 -20.79
CA TYR A 427 -4.12 -13.53 -20.49
C TYR A 427 -5.22 -14.24 -21.26
N GLU A 428 -6.42 -13.65 -21.31
CA GLU A 428 -7.55 -14.19 -22.06
C GLU A 428 -7.24 -14.28 -23.56
N THR A 429 -6.72 -13.20 -24.15
CA THR A 429 -6.40 -13.18 -25.58
C THR A 429 -5.25 -14.11 -25.92
N ALA A 430 -4.19 -14.10 -25.13
CA ALA A 430 -3.02 -14.95 -25.37
C ALA A 430 -3.35 -16.45 -25.23
N SER A 431 -4.26 -16.79 -24.30
CA SER A 431 -4.76 -18.16 -24.15
C SER A 431 -5.64 -18.57 -25.33
N GLU A 432 -6.57 -17.72 -25.77
CA GLU A 432 -7.44 -18.00 -26.93
C GLU A 432 -6.62 -18.18 -28.21
N GLU A 433 -5.56 -17.39 -28.39
CA GLU A 433 -4.63 -17.51 -29.52
C GLU A 433 -3.64 -18.69 -29.38
N GLY A 434 -3.69 -19.42 -28.28
CA GLY A 434 -2.83 -20.58 -28.01
C GLY A 434 -1.36 -20.23 -27.76
N LEU A 435 -1.07 -19.01 -27.34
CA LEU A 435 0.28 -18.53 -27.01
C LEU A 435 0.70 -18.94 -25.61
N ILE A 436 -0.25 -19.04 -24.68
CA ILE A 436 -0.06 -19.48 -23.30
C ILE A 436 -1.12 -20.52 -22.92
N GLN A 437 -0.82 -21.30 -21.87
CA GLN A 437 -1.84 -22.07 -21.16
C GLN A 437 -2.29 -21.18 -20.00
N TYR A 438 -3.60 -20.84 -19.91
CA TYR A 438 -4.14 -19.88 -18.95
C TYR A 438 -3.76 -20.24 -17.50
N ASP A 439 -3.99 -21.49 -17.13
CA ASP A 439 -3.77 -21.98 -15.77
C ASP A 439 -2.28 -22.04 -15.35
N ASP A 440 -1.35 -21.95 -16.29
CA ASP A 440 0.09 -21.86 -15.99
C ASP A 440 0.49 -20.44 -15.55
N TYR A 441 -0.30 -19.42 -15.89
CA TYR A 441 -0.01 -18.01 -15.64
C TYR A 441 -0.91 -17.37 -14.57
N VAL A 442 -2.21 -17.73 -14.57
CA VAL A 442 -3.22 -17.07 -13.74
C VAL A 442 -3.53 -17.91 -12.52
N LYS A 443 -3.42 -17.29 -11.34
CA LYS A 443 -3.84 -17.89 -10.07
C LYS A 443 -5.31 -17.63 -9.81
N TYR A 444 -5.69 -16.33 -9.80
CA TYR A 444 -7.09 -15.91 -9.68
C TYR A 444 -7.43 -14.96 -10.81
N PRO A 445 -8.46 -15.27 -11.62
CA PRO A 445 -8.90 -14.40 -12.72
C PRO A 445 -9.39 -13.03 -12.22
N PHE A 446 -9.44 -12.05 -13.10
CA PHE A 446 -10.26 -10.85 -12.94
C PHE A 446 -11.74 -11.25 -12.78
N GLY A 447 -12.46 -10.59 -11.87
CA GLY A 447 -13.86 -10.89 -11.59
C GLY A 447 -14.08 -12.14 -10.73
N TYR A 448 -13.02 -12.76 -10.21
CA TYR A 448 -13.12 -13.95 -9.38
C TYR A 448 -13.43 -13.62 -7.91
N GLY A 449 -14.23 -14.45 -7.28
CA GLY A 449 -14.55 -14.39 -5.86
C GLY A 449 -15.63 -15.38 -5.50
N LEU A 450 -15.46 -16.01 -4.32
CA LEU A 450 -16.35 -17.06 -3.81
C LEU A 450 -17.44 -16.47 -2.91
N SER A 451 -18.45 -17.27 -2.66
CA SER A 451 -19.56 -17.01 -1.73
C SER A 451 -19.83 -18.27 -0.91
N TYR A 452 -20.53 -18.13 0.20
CA TYR A 452 -21.04 -19.29 0.99
C TYR A 452 -22.28 -19.93 0.35
N THR A 453 -22.75 -19.40 -0.76
CA THR A 453 -23.84 -19.95 -1.55
C THR A 453 -23.46 -20.07 -3.02
N THR A 454 -24.32 -20.64 -3.84
CA THR A 454 -24.12 -20.79 -5.28
C THR A 454 -25.20 -20.04 -6.04
N PHE A 455 -24.85 -19.57 -7.23
CA PHE A 455 -25.77 -18.86 -8.11
C PHE A 455 -25.78 -19.48 -9.50
N SER A 456 -26.90 -19.34 -10.20
CA SER A 456 -27.00 -19.54 -11.64
C SER A 456 -27.33 -18.22 -12.33
N GLN A 457 -26.72 -17.97 -13.47
CA GLN A 457 -27.01 -16.81 -14.31
C GLN A 457 -27.55 -17.29 -15.67
N GLU A 458 -28.68 -16.77 -16.11
CA GLU A 458 -29.29 -17.10 -17.37
C GLU A 458 -29.60 -15.83 -18.16
N MET A 459 -29.07 -15.74 -19.40
CA MET A 459 -29.39 -14.63 -20.31
C MET A 459 -30.78 -14.85 -20.92
N LYS A 460 -31.66 -13.83 -20.82
CA LYS A 460 -33.01 -13.81 -21.33
C LYS A 460 -33.27 -12.58 -22.19
N ASP A 461 -34.32 -12.64 -22.98
CA ASP A 461 -34.85 -11.50 -23.75
C ASP A 461 -33.80 -10.80 -24.62
N PHE A 462 -32.91 -11.58 -25.25
CA PHE A 462 -31.85 -11.03 -26.10
C PHE A 462 -32.45 -10.42 -27.38
N GLU A 463 -32.23 -9.10 -27.55
CA GLU A 463 -32.65 -8.36 -28.75
C GLU A 463 -31.46 -7.59 -29.34
N MET A 464 -31.22 -7.78 -30.63
CA MET A 464 -30.22 -7.05 -31.39
C MET A 464 -30.87 -5.94 -32.21
N GLY A 465 -30.72 -4.69 -31.77
CA GLY A 465 -31.14 -3.49 -32.50
C GLY A 465 -30.08 -3.02 -33.50
N GLU A 466 -30.35 -1.88 -34.14
CA GLU A 466 -29.38 -1.26 -35.08
C GLU A 466 -28.19 -0.61 -34.32
N ASP A 467 -28.47 -0.03 -33.16
CA ASP A 467 -27.50 0.78 -32.38
C ASP A 467 -27.19 0.20 -31.00
N ALA A 468 -27.91 -0.83 -30.56
CA ALA A 468 -27.74 -1.41 -29.24
C ALA A 468 -28.18 -2.87 -29.19
N VAL A 469 -27.60 -3.60 -28.24
CA VAL A 469 -28.05 -4.94 -27.84
C VAL A 469 -28.68 -4.83 -26.44
N THR A 470 -29.84 -5.43 -26.28
CA THR A 470 -30.53 -5.48 -24.99
C THR A 470 -30.80 -6.92 -24.58
N PHE A 471 -30.62 -7.20 -23.30
CA PHE A 471 -30.96 -8.50 -22.72
C PHE A 471 -31.14 -8.35 -21.20
N ASN A 472 -31.76 -9.34 -20.61
CA ASN A 472 -31.81 -9.51 -19.16
C ASN A 472 -30.89 -10.65 -18.75
N VAL A 473 -30.33 -10.57 -17.53
CA VAL A 473 -29.68 -11.69 -16.88
C VAL A 473 -30.47 -12.01 -15.61
N GLU A 474 -31.11 -13.16 -15.58
CA GLU A 474 -31.73 -13.67 -14.36
C GLU A 474 -30.66 -14.36 -13.51
N VAL A 475 -30.47 -13.85 -12.31
CA VAL A 475 -29.58 -14.46 -11.30
C VAL A 475 -30.46 -15.16 -10.28
N THR A 476 -30.19 -16.44 -10.03
CA THR A 476 -30.91 -17.23 -9.04
C THR A 476 -29.94 -17.76 -8.00
N ASN A 477 -30.25 -17.57 -6.72
CA ASN A 477 -29.54 -18.23 -5.64
C ASN A 477 -29.92 -19.72 -5.60
N THR A 478 -28.98 -20.59 -5.95
CA THR A 478 -29.18 -22.04 -6.02
C THR A 478 -28.67 -22.80 -4.82
N GLY A 479 -28.06 -22.11 -3.85
CA GLY A 479 -27.54 -22.69 -2.62
C GLY A 479 -28.48 -22.49 -1.43
N ASP A 480 -27.93 -22.66 -0.23
CA ASP A 480 -28.70 -22.73 1.02
C ASP A 480 -28.55 -21.48 1.92
N VAL A 481 -27.73 -20.50 1.51
CA VAL A 481 -27.44 -19.28 2.27
C VAL A 481 -27.81 -18.05 1.46
N ALA A 482 -28.40 -17.05 2.10
CA ALA A 482 -28.66 -15.76 1.46
C ALA A 482 -27.34 -15.09 1.00
N GLY A 483 -27.33 -14.49 -0.17
CA GLY A 483 -26.12 -13.88 -0.71
C GLY A 483 -26.35 -13.01 -1.92
N LYS A 484 -25.27 -12.41 -2.41
CA LYS A 484 -25.25 -11.55 -3.60
C LYS A 484 -24.30 -12.12 -4.63
N ASP A 485 -24.59 -11.89 -5.91
CA ASP A 485 -23.70 -12.24 -7.01
C ASP A 485 -23.46 -11.03 -7.92
N VAL A 486 -22.39 -11.07 -8.70
CA VAL A 486 -22.05 -10.05 -9.67
C VAL A 486 -22.27 -10.59 -11.08
N VAL A 487 -23.09 -9.90 -11.85
CA VAL A 487 -23.21 -10.11 -13.29
C VAL A 487 -22.14 -9.29 -13.99
N GLU A 488 -21.27 -9.94 -14.73
CA GLU A 488 -20.25 -9.30 -15.57
C GLU A 488 -20.56 -9.57 -17.03
N VAL A 489 -20.67 -8.52 -17.83
CA VAL A 489 -21.00 -8.61 -19.24
C VAL A 489 -19.75 -8.33 -20.06
N TYR A 490 -19.35 -9.31 -20.83
CA TYR A 490 -18.19 -9.23 -21.70
C TYR A 490 -18.58 -9.22 -23.17
N TYR A 491 -17.84 -8.46 -23.95
CA TYR A 491 -17.95 -8.43 -25.41
C TYR A 491 -16.72 -9.09 -26.02
N ASN A 492 -16.95 -10.08 -26.88
CA ASN A 492 -15.95 -10.73 -27.71
C ASN A 492 -16.04 -10.17 -29.14
N PRO A 493 -15.19 -9.19 -29.52
CA PRO A 493 -15.25 -8.59 -30.85
C PRO A 493 -14.71 -9.56 -31.90
N PRO A 494 -15.38 -9.67 -33.07
CA PRO A 494 -14.89 -10.53 -34.14
C PRO A 494 -13.51 -10.03 -34.63
N TYR A 495 -12.54 -10.94 -34.68
CA TYR A 495 -11.19 -10.68 -35.15
C TYR A 495 -10.95 -11.38 -36.49
N THR A 496 -10.27 -10.70 -37.41
CA THR A 496 -9.80 -11.25 -38.67
C THR A 496 -8.28 -11.06 -38.75
N ASN A 497 -7.55 -12.15 -38.97
CA ASN A 497 -6.08 -12.10 -39.06
C ASN A 497 -5.62 -11.03 -40.06
N GLY A 498 -4.74 -10.14 -39.61
CA GLY A 498 -4.27 -8.96 -40.37
C GLY A 498 -5.21 -7.77 -40.35
N GLY A 499 -6.33 -7.84 -39.63
CA GLY A 499 -7.24 -6.73 -39.36
C GLY A 499 -6.76 -5.85 -38.19
N ILE A 500 -7.68 -5.01 -37.67
CA ILE A 500 -7.42 -4.18 -36.50
C ILE A 500 -7.32 -5.09 -35.28
N GLU A 501 -6.26 -4.91 -34.47
CA GLU A 501 -6.09 -5.64 -33.21
C GLU A 501 -7.24 -5.41 -32.24
N LYS A 502 -7.67 -6.47 -31.59
CA LYS A 502 -8.75 -6.48 -30.61
C LYS A 502 -8.43 -7.51 -29.53
N ALA A 503 -8.65 -7.13 -28.28
CA ALA A 503 -8.64 -8.13 -27.21
C ALA A 503 -9.86 -9.04 -27.35
N SER A 504 -9.68 -10.33 -27.09
CA SER A 504 -10.73 -11.34 -27.22
C SER A 504 -11.90 -11.09 -26.27
N VAL A 505 -11.61 -10.56 -25.07
CA VAL A 505 -12.57 -10.35 -24.01
C VAL A 505 -12.51 -8.92 -23.50
N ASN A 506 -13.65 -8.21 -23.47
CA ASN A 506 -13.71 -6.83 -22.99
C ASN A 506 -14.93 -6.68 -22.08
N LEU A 507 -14.70 -6.36 -20.80
CA LEU A 507 -15.77 -6.00 -19.87
C LEU A 507 -16.43 -4.70 -20.34
N ILE A 508 -17.74 -4.70 -20.46
CA ILE A 508 -18.53 -3.55 -20.92
C ILE A 508 -19.54 -3.08 -19.88
N GLN A 509 -19.97 -3.98 -18.99
CA GLN A 509 -20.88 -3.67 -17.90
C GLN A 509 -20.73 -4.70 -16.79
N TYR A 510 -21.00 -4.29 -15.57
CA TYR A 510 -21.21 -5.19 -14.43
C TYR A 510 -22.23 -4.61 -13.46
N GLU A 511 -22.90 -5.49 -12.72
CA GLU A 511 -23.86 -5.09 -11.70
C GLU A 511 -23.99 -6.20 -10.64
N LYS A 512 -24.01 -5.82 -9.37
CA LYS A 512 -24.23 -6.73 -8.25
C LYS A 512 -25.73 -6.84 -7.95
N THR A 513 -26.20 -8.04 -7.59
CA THR A 513 -27.60 -8.25 -7.15
C THR A 513 -27.84 -7.63 -5.78
N GLU A 514 -29.10 -7.44 -5.45
CA GLU A 514 -29.51 -7.36 -4.05
C GLU A 514 -29.27 -8.72 -3.37
N THR A 515 -29.43 -8.80 -2.05
CA THR A 515 -29.36 -10.06 -1.33
C THR A 515 -30.51 -10.97 -1.80
N LEU A 516 -30.18 -12.15 -2.30
CA LEU A 516 -31.11 -13.18 -2.72
C LEU A 516 -31.19 -14.28 -1.67
N GLU A 517 -32.38 -14.53 -1.17
CA GLU A 517 -32.65 -15.71 -0.32
C GLU A 517 -32.51 -17.01 -1.13
N PRO A 518 -32.29 -18.17 -0.51
CA PRO A 518 -32.26 -19.46 -1.20
C PRO A 518 -33.49 -19.69 -2.08
N GLY A 519 -33.25 -19.88 -3.38
CA GLY A 519 -34.31 -20.06 -4.40
C GLY A 519 -34.86 -18.76 -4.98
N ASP A 520 -34.51 -17.59 -4.47
CA ASP A 520 -34.94 -16.32 -5.04
C ASP A 520 -34.15 -15.98 -6.32
N SER A 521 -34.82 -15.25 -7.21
CA SER A 521 -34.22 -14.77 -8.46
C SER A 521 -34.41 -13.27 -8.62
N GLN A 522 -33.46 -12.64 -9.32
CA GLN A 522 -33.52 -11.23 -9.69
C GLN A 522 -33.09 -11.03 -11.14
N ASP A 523 -33.88 -10.27 -11.90
CA ASP A 523 -33.51 -9.83 -13.24
C ASP A 523 -32.60 -8.59 -13.20
N ARG A 524 -31.52 -8.63 -13.96
CA ARG A 524 -30.66 -7.47 -14.25
C ARG A 524 -30.71 -7.15 -15.73
N LYS A 525 -31.15 -5.95 -16.09
CA LYS A 525 -31.27 -5.51 -17.47
C LYS A 525 -29.98 -4.86 -17.95
N SER A 526 -29.42 -5.40 -19.03
CA SER A 526 -28.27 -4.83 -19.73
C SER A 526 -28.70 -4.19 -21.05
N VAL A 527 -28.15 -2.99 -21.31
CA VAL A 527 -28.28 -2.27 -22.58
C VAL A 527 -26.89 -1.89 -23.04
N VAL A 528 -26.42 -2.44 -24.13
CA VAL A 528 -25.06 -2.25 -24.63
C VAL A 528 -25.07 -1.75 -26.07
#